data_fd8d457b79fcede2c9b105ef41f8326d
#
_entry.id   fd8d457b79fcede2c9b105ef41f8326d
#
_cell.length_a   1.000
_cell.length_b   1.000
_cell.length_c   1.000
_cell.angle_alpha   90.00
_cell.angle_beta   90.00
_cell.angle_gamma   90.00
#
_symmetry.space_group_name_H-M   'P 1'
#
loop_
_entity.id
_entity.type
_entity.pdbx_description
1 polymer ?
#
loop_
_entity_poly.entity_id
_entity_poly.type
_entity_poly.pdbx_seq_one_letter_code
_entity_poly.pdbx_strand_id
1 'polypeptide(L)'
;MPDPLDPFEPQDDSPPEPIDDEERAALLDDLADLAEFRSVLEQRGFLGVVISCPDCEEDHFFGWSLLRENLEHILQHGEPRVHEPAFEPAVDHYVTWDYAKGFVDGLLEGEHEQVPLRDGWTSPAEAARRLRRALATRGLSEDEVAAVLSEGGLPPGDTAER
;
A
#
# COMPACT_ATOMS: atom_id res chain seq x y z
N MET A 1 45.32 8.95 -33.25
CA MET A 1 44.91 8.91 -31.83
C MET A 1 43.52 9.47 -31.77
N PRO A 2 42.48 8.70 -31.39
CA PRO A 2 41.15 9.24 -31.18
C PRO A 2 41.13 10.03 -29.88
N ASP A 3 40.44 11.16 -29.92
CA ASP A 3 40.25 12.10 -28.80
C ASP A 3 39.40 11.43 -27.69
N PRO A 4 39.81 11.42 -26.42
CA PRO A 4 39.07 10.74 -25.35
C PRO A 4 37.95 11.55 -24.71
N LEU A 5 37.42 12.58 -25.37
CA LEU A 5 36.41 13.48 -24.83
C LEU A 5 35.23 13.71 -25.80
N ASP A 6 34.66 12.63 -26.33
CA ASP A 6 33.31 12.73 -26.92
C ASP A 6 32.28 12.03 -26.00
N PRO A 7 31.62 12.76 -25.06
CA PRO A 7 30.63 12.20 -24.17
C PRO A 7 29.22 12.16 -24.79
N PHE A 8 29.10 12.38 -26.11
CA PHE A 8 27.84 12.37 -26.80
C PHE A 8 27.63 11.01 -27.47
N GLU A 9 27.26 9.99 -26.69
CA GLU A 9 26.58 8.84 -27.27
C GLU A 9 25.25 9.38 -27.89
N PRO A 10 24.97 9.10 -29.19
CA PRO A 10 23.74 9.49 -29.80
C PRO A 10 22.62 8.81 -29.01
N GLN A 11 21.75 9.61 -28.37
CA GLN A 11 20.49 9.12 -27.84
C GLN A 11 19.76 8.48 -29.03
N ASP A 12 19.33 7.24 -28.83
CA ASP A 12 18.54 6.53 -29.82
C ASP A 12 17.21 7.26 -29.98
N ASP A 13 17.12 8.13 -31.01
CA ASP A 13 15.91 8.88 -31.36
C ASP A 13 14.87 7.99 -32.08
N SER A 14 14.93 6.67 -31.91
CA SER A 14 13.89 5.77 -32.40
C SER A 14 12.57 6.10 -31.70
N PRO A 15 11.47 6.22 -32.44
CA PRO A 15 10.18 6.40 -31.80
C PRO A 15 9.89 5.20 -30.88
N PRO A 16 9.25 5.41 -29.72
CA PRO A 16 8.92 4.34 -28.81
C PRO A 16 8.12 3.25 -29.52
N GLU A 17 8.42 2.01 -29.24
CA GLU A 17 7.66 0.89 -29.81
C GLU A 17 6.20 0.95 -29.36
N PRO A 18 5.24 0.72 -30.26
CA PRO A 18 3.84 0.70 -29.88
C PRO A 18 3.60 -0.44 -28.90
N ILE A 19 2.95 -0.14 -27.77
CA ILE A 19 2.54 -1.14 -26.77
C ILE A 19 1.64 -2.19 -27.43
N ASP A 20 1.87 -3.45 -27.11
CA ASP A 20 1.05 -4.54 -27.60
C ASP A 20 -0.30 -4.67 -26.85
N ASP A 21 -1.16 -5.59 -27.29
CA ASP A 21 -2.50 -5.77 -26.69
C ASP A 21 -2.42 -6.32 -25.24
N GLU A 22 -1.41 -7.10 -24.90
CA GLU A 22 -1.20 -7.66 -23.57
C GLU A 22 -0.72 -6.57 -22.59
N GLU A 23 0.27 -5.77 -23.01
CA GLU A 23 0.75 -4.62 -22.24
C GLU A 23 -0.36 -3.58 -22.04
N ARG A 24 -1.16 -3.36 -23.08
CA ARG A 24 -2.33 -2.47 -22.98
C ARG A 24 -3.35 -2.95 -21.98
N ALA A 25 -3.65 -4.24 -21.94
CA ALA A 25 -4.58 -4.82 -20.99
C ALA A 25 -4.02 -4.70 -19.55
N ALA A 26 -2.74 -4.99 -19.35
CA ALA A 26 -2.08 -4.85 -18.05
C ALA A 26 -2.12 -3.40 -17.52
N LEU A 27 -1.85 -2.40 -18.38
CA LEU A 27 -1.93 -0.99 -18.01
C LEU A 27 -3.35 -0.54 -17.64
N LEU A 28 -4.37 -1.11 -18.27
CA LEU A 28 -5.77 -0.82 -17.93
C LEU A 28 -6.15 -1.44 -16.58
N ASP A 29 -5.66 -2.63 -16.27
CA ASP A 29 -5.83 -3.26 -14.97
C ASP A 29 -5.10 -2.46 -13.88
N ASP A 30 -3.86 -2.02 -14.14
CA ASP A 30 -3.11 -1.16 -13.22
C ASP A 30 -3.83 0.17 -12.95
N LEU A 31 -4.46 0.77 -13.94
CA LEU A 31 -5.26 2.00 -13.76
C LEU A 31 -6.50 1.75 -12.89
N ALA A 32 -7.13 0.59 -13.02
CA ALA A 32 -8.27 0.20 -12.20
C ALA A 32 -7.81 -0.04 -10.75
N ASP A 33 -6.76 -0.84 -10.55
CA ASP A 33 -6.15 -1.09 -9.25
C ASP A 33 -5.74 0.23 -8.56
N LEU A 34 -5.07 1.14 -9.28
CA LEU A 34 -4.66 2.44 -8.75
C LEU A 34 -5.84 3.30 -8.29
N ALA A 35 -6.96 3.25 -9.00
CA ALA A 35 -8.17 3.97 -8.60
C ALA A 35 -8.76 3.40 -7.30
N GLU A 36 -8.75 2.08 -7.13
CA GLU A 36 -9.17 1.41 -5.90
C GLU A 36 -8.23 1.73 -4.74
N PHE A 37 -6.90 1.62 -4.94
CA PHE A 37 -5.90 1.97 -3.93
C PHE A 37 -6.09 3.39 -3.43
N ARG A 38 -6.23 4.34 -4.35
CA ARG A 38 -6.48 5.73 -4.01
C ARG A 38 -7.73 5.89 -3.15
N SER A 39 -8.86 5.28 -3.54
CA SER A 39 -10.14 5.41 -2.83
C SER A 39 -10.05 4.97 -1.37
N VAL A 40 -9.22 3.97 -1.10
CA VAL A 40 -9.06 3.34 0.22
C VAL A 40 -7.93 3.97 1.02
N LEU A 41 -6.77 4.20 0.40
CA LEU A 41 -5.53 4.58 1.09
C LEU A 41 -5.36 6.09 1.25
N GLU A 42 -5.89 6.91 0.33
CA GLU A 42 -5.84 8.37 0.45
C GLU A 42 -6.56 8.86 1.72
N GLN A 43 -7.70 8.24 2.07
CA GLN A 43 -8.44 8.53 3.30
C GLN A 43 -7.67 8.14 4.58
N ARG A 44 -6.67 7.28 4.46
CA ARG A 44 -5.79 6.82 5.54
C ARG A 44 -4.50 7.61 5.64
N GLY A 45 -4.35 8.65 4.82
CA GLY A 45 -3.20 9.56 4.84
C GLY A 45 -2.04 9.14 3.94
N PHE A 46 -2.21 8.11 3.11
CA PHE A 46 -1.21 7.77 2.09
C PHE A 46 -1.31 8.71 0.89
N LEU A 47 -0.16 9.17 0.40
CA LEU A 47 -0.06 10.17 -0.66
C LEU A 47 0.11 9.54 -2.05
N GLY A 48 0.56 8.29 -2.11
CA GLY A 48 0.84 7.63 -3.37
C GLY A 48 1.56 6.30 -3.22
N VAL A 49 2.22 5.91 -4.30
CA VAL A 49 2.93 4.63 -4.44
C VAL A 49 4.42 4.88 -4.66
N VAL A 50 5.26 4.02 -4.10
CA VAL A 50 6.68 3.95 -4.41
C VAL A 50 6.92 2.87 -5.46
N ILE A 51 7.64 3.22 -6.52
CA ILE A 51 8.01 2.33 -7.63
C ILE A 51 9.53 2.22 -7.66
N SER A 52 10.05 1.00 -7.53
CA SER A 52 11.47 0.74 -7.74
C SER A 52 11.75 0.70 -9.24
N CYS A 53 12.56 1.63 -9.72
CA CYS A 53 12.88 1.75 -11.12
C CYS A 53 14.04 0.82 -11.51
N PRO A 54 13.89 -0.05 -12.52
CA PRO A 54 14.95 -0.92 -12.96
C PRO A 54 16.07 -0.18 -13.72
N ASP A 55 15.79 1.00 -14.29
CA ASP A 55 16.73 1.74 -15.14
C ASP A 55 17.75 2.53 -14.31
N CYS A 56 17.31 3.16 -13.22
CA CYS A 56 18.18 3.94 -12.34
C CYS A 56 18.48 3.26 -10.99
N GLU A 57 17.87 2.11 -10.71
CA GLU A 57 18.00 1.35 -9.46
C GLU A 57 17.59 2.17 -8.21
N GLU A 58 16.72 3.17 -8.38
CA GLU A 58 16.23 4.04 -7.32
C GLU A 58 14.71 3.90 -7.11
N ASP A 59 14.25 4.25 -5.92
CA ASP A 59 12.83 4.30 -5.58
C ASP A 59 12.23 5.66 -5.95
N HIS A 60 11.20 5.65 -6.80
CA HIS A 60 10.45 6.83 -7.19
C HIS A 60 9.10 6.91 -6.51
N PHE A 61 8.78 8.06 -5.96
CA PHE A 61 7.59 8.30 -5.17
C PHE A 61 6.55 9.07 -5.98
N PHE A 62 5.55 8.36 -6.46
CA PHE A 62 4.48 8.92 -7.30
C PHE A 62 3.23 9.18 -6.48
N GLY A 63 2.79 10.45 -6.43
CA GLY A 63 1.45 10.77 -5.95
C GLY A 63 0.38 10.18 -6.85
N TRP A 64 -0.80 9.86 -6.29
CA TRP A 64 -1.90 9.17 -6.98
C TRP A 64 -2.23 9.74 -8.37
N SER A 65 -2.30 11.07 -8.49
CA SER A 65 -2.64 11.71 -9.76
C SER A 65 -1.52 11.65 -10.77
N LEU A 66 -0.27 11.81 -10.33
CA LEU A 66 0.90 11.79 -11.21
C LEU A 66 1.13 10.38 -11.77
N LEU A 67 0.98 9.34 -10.93
CA LEU A 67 1.10 7.96 -11.41
C LEU A 67 0.02 7.62 -12.43
N ARG A 68 -1.22 8.02 -12.17
CA ARG A 68 -2.31 7.85 -13.13
C ARG A 68 -2.01 8.53 -14.47
N GLU A 69 -1.54 9.78 -14.44
CA GLU A 69 -1.16 10.51 -15.65
C GLU A 69 -0.03 9.82 -16.41
N ASN A 70 0.94 9.22 -15.71
CA ASN A 70 2.01 8.45 -16.33
C ASN A 70 1.48 7.18 -17.01
N LEU A 71 0.62 6.40 -16.33
CA LEU A 71 0.02 5.19 -16.92
C LEU A 71 -0.85 5.52 -18.13
N GLU A 72 -1.65 6.59 -18.07
CA GLU A 72 -2.44 7.09 -19.20
C GLU A 72 -1.53 7.54 -20.36
N HIS A 73 -0.37 8.14 -20.07
CA HIS A 73 0.59 8.56 -21.09
C HIS A 73 1.27 7.37 -21.76
N ILE A 74 1.65 6.35 -20.99
CA ILE A 74 2.20 5.09 -21.53
C ILE A 74 1.18 4.44 -22.49
N LEU A 75 -0.11 4.39 -22.11
CA LEU A 75 -1.17 3.86 -22.97
C LEU A 75 -1.29 4.58 -24.31
N GLN A 76 -0.96 5.87 -24.35
CA GLN A 76 -1.12 6.70 -25.55
C GLN A 76 0.16 6.80 -26.39
N HIS A 77 1.32 6.76 -25.74
CA HIS A 77 2.60 7.12 -26.35
C HIS A 77 3.68 6.03 -26.22
N GLY A 78 3.44 4.98 -25.42
CA GLY A 78 4.41 3.89 -25.17
C GLY A 78 5.50 4.23 -24.15
N GLU A 79 5.51 5.44 -23.58
CA GLU A 79 6.51 5.88 -22.61
C GLU A 79 5.90 6.70 -21.47
N PRO A 80 6.50 6.73 -20.28
CA PRO A 80 6.03 7.58 -19.19
C PRO A 80 6.32 9.05 -19.46
N ARG A 81 5.42 9.93 -19.01
CA ARG A 81 5.58 11.38 -19.13
C ARG A 81 6.66 11.93 -18.18
N VAL A 82 6.74 11.36 -17.00
CA VAL A 82 7.67 11.78 -15.94
C VAL A 82 8.36 10.55 -15.40
N HIS A 83 9.69 10.51 -15.53
CA HIS A 83 10.49 9.44 -14.97
C HIS A 83 10.73 9.65 -13.48
N GLU A 84 11.14 10.87 -13.09
CA GLU A 84 11.42 11.24 -11.72
C GLU A 84 10.53 12.37 -11.25
N PRO A 85 9.72 12.17 -10.19
CA PRO A 85 9.04 13.27 -9.53
C PRO A 85 10.06 14.18 -8.82
N ALA A 86 10.10 15.46 -9.20
CA ALA A 86 11.06 16.43 -8.65
C ALA A 86 10.61 16.97 -7.28
N PHE A 87 10.71 16.20 -6.22
CA PHE A 87 10.42 16.65 -4.87
C PHE A 87 11.08 15.79 -3.78
N GLU A 88 11.14 16.29 -2.55
CA GLU A 88 11.55 15.51 -1.38
C GLU A 88 10.32 14.79 -0.79
N PRO A 89 10.16 13.47 -0.97
CA PRO A 89 8.96 12.77 -0.52
C PRO A 89 8.96 12.56 0.99
N ALA A 90 7.76 12.60 1.59
CA ALA A 90 7.53 12.08 2.92
C ALA A 90 7.37 10.56 2.84
N VAL A 91 8.48 9.81 2.86
CA VAL A 91 8.58 8.37 2.54
C VAL A 91 7.54 7.53 3.27
N ASP A 92 7.27 7.83 4.56
CA ASP A 92 6.31 7.11 5.40
C ASP A 92 4.85 7.20 4.91
N HIS A 93 4.57 8.10 3.96
CA HIS A 93 3.25 8.30 3.37
C HIS A 93 3.07 7.64 2.01
N TYR A 94 4.03 6.84 1.58
CA TYR A 94 3.95 6.08 0.33
C TYR A 94 4.03 4.58 0.61
N VAL A 95 3.33 3.80 -0.19
CA VAL A 95 3.29 2.34 -0.07
C VAL A 95 3.78 1.68 -1.35
N THR A 96 4.28 0.46 -1.28
CA THR A 96 4.57 -0.31 -2.48
C THR A 96 3.27 -0.77 -3.15
N TRP A 97 3.33 -1.06 -4.44
CA TRP A 97 2.19 -1.59 -5.20
C TRP A 97 1.61 -2.86 -4.56
N ASP A 98 2.47 -3.81 -4.24
CA ASP A 98 2.08 -5.09 -3.65
C ASP A 98 1.41 -4.92 -2.28
N TYR A 99 1.91 -3.96 -1.46
CA TYR A 99 1.26 -3.65 -0.19
C TYR A 99 -0.14 -3.08 -0.41
N ALA A 100 -0.27 -2.11 -1.34
CA ALA A 100 -1.56 -1.49 -1.65
C ALA A 100 -2.57 -2.54 -2.12
N LYS A 101 -2.15 -3.42 -3.05
CA LYS A 101 -2.98 -4.50 -3.58
C LYS A 101 -3.41 -5.46 -2.49
N GLY A 102 -2.48 -6.01 -1.74
CA GLY A 102 -2.81 -6.96 -0.66
C GLY A 102 -3.67 -6.35 0.45
N PHE A 103 -3.50 -5.05 0.73
CA PHE A 103 -4.31 -4.36 1.72
C PHE A 103 -5.77 -4.17 1.24
N VAL A 104 -5.94 -3.74 -0.02
CA VAL A 104 -7.28 -3.52 -0.61
C VAL A 104 -8.00 -4.85 -0.81
N ASP A 105 -7.33 -5.86 -1.37
CA ASP A 105 -7.87 -7.21 -1.53
C ASP A 105 -8.34 -7.78 -0.18
N GLY A 106 -7.52 -7.63 0.87
CA GLY A 106 -7.87 -8.08 2.22
C GLY A 106 -9.07 -7.36 2.82
N LEU A 107 -9.30 -6.08 2.49
CA LEU A 107 -10.51 -5.36 2.91
C LEU A 107 -11.75 -5.85 2.17
N LEU A 108 -11.66 -6.04 0.85
CA LEU A 108 -12.78 -6.48 0.02
C LEU A 108 -13.19 -7.93 0.36
N GLU A 109 -12.22 -8.81 0.57
CA GLU A 109 -12.49 -10.18 1.01
C GLU A 109 -13.07 -10.23 2.43
N GLY A 110 -12.59 -9.36 3.32
CA GLY A 110 -13.08 -9.26 4.70
C GLY A 110 -14.54 -8.81 4.82
N GLU A 111 -15.08 -8.13 3.83
CA GLU A 111 -16.52 -7.79 3.76
C GLU A 111 -17.38 -8.96 3.30
N HIS A 112 -16.82 -9.97 2.63
CA HIS A 112 -17.56 -11.08 2.04
C HIS A 112 -17.42 -12.42 2.75
N GLU A 113 -16.40 -12.61 3.57
CA GLU A 113 -16.17 -13.87 4.27
C GLU A 113 -15.78 -13.62 5.72
N GLN A 114 -16.66 -14.01 6.64
CA GLN A 114 -16.22 -14.31 8.00
C GLN A 114 -15.30 -15.51 7.88
N VAL A 115 -14.01 -15.26 7.59
CA VAL A 115 -12.99 -16.32 7.59
C VAL A 115 -13.11 -17.00 8.95
N PRO A 116 -13.47 -18.29 9.00
CA PRO A 116 -13.50 -19.00 10.27
C PRO A 116 -12.10 -18.90 10.86
N LEU A 117 -12.01 -18.25 12.02
CA LEU A 117 -10.75 -18.08 12.73
C LEU A 117 -10.10 -19.45 12.83
N ARG A 118 -8.91 -19.62 12.26
CA ARG A 118 -8.13 -20.86 12.39
C ARG A 118 -8.09 -21.23 13.86
N ASP A 119 -8.22 -22.53 14.17
CA ASP A 119 -8.10 -23.04 15.54
C ASP A 119 -6.89 -22.41 16.24
N GLY A 120 -7.16 -21.59 17.26
CA GLY A 120 -6.14 -20.80 17.96
C GLY A 120 -6.23 -19.28 17.81
N TRP A 121 -6.98 -18.76 16.83
CA TRP A 121 -7.27 -17.32 16.73
C TRP A 121 -8.52 -16.98 17.53
N THR A 122 -8.36 -16.13 18.51
CA THR A 122 -9.44 -15.66 19.35
C THR A 122 -10.05 -14.38 18.79
N SER A 123 -11.39 -14.27 18.84
CA SER A 123 -12.03 -13.01 18.51
C SER A 123 -11.48 -11.86 19.38
N PRO A 124 -11.53 -10.59 18.94
CA PRO A 124 -11.12 -9.47 19.78
C PRO A 124 -11.76 -9.47 21.17
N ALA A 125 -13.01 -9.88 21.28
CA ALA A 125 -13.72 -10.03 22.54
C ALA A 125 -13.14 -11.17 23.41
N GLU A 126 -12.75 -12.28 22.81
CA GLU A 126 -12.14 -13.39 23.53
C GLU A 126 -10.69 -13.09 23.93
N ALA A 127 -9.94 -12.41 23.07
CA ALA A 127 -8.61 -11.90 23.41
C ALA A 127 -8.68 -10.92 24.58
N ALA A 128 -9.64 -10.00 24.57
CA ALA A 128 -9.89 -9.08 25.67
C ALA A 128 -10.22 -9.82 26.98
N ARG A 129 -11.08 -10.84 26.92
CA ARG A 129 -11.42 -11.68 28.10
C ARG A 129 -10.19 -12.45 28.64
N ARG A 130 -9.35 -13.01 27.77
CA ARG A 130 -8.12 -13.71 28.16
C ARG A 130 -7.13 -12.76 28.79
N LEU A 131 -6.91 -11.58 28.18
CA LEU A 131 -6.00 -10.55 28.69
C LEU A 131 -6.50 -10.01 30.03
N ARG A 132 -7.79 -9.71 30.18
CA ARG A 132 -8.39 -9.29 31.45
C ARG A 132 -8.12 -10.30 32.56
N ARG A 133 -8.34 -11.58 32.31
CA ARG A 133 -8.06 -12.64 33.30
C ARG A 133 -6.59 -12.71 33.68
N ALA A 134 -5.69 -12.60 32.69
CA ALA A 134 -4.25 -12.63 32.91
C ALA A 134 -3.75 -11.42 33.72
N LEU A 135 -4.29 -10.23 33.49
CA LEU A 135 -3.96 -9.01 34.21
C LEU A 135 -4.52 -9.04 35.66
N ALA A 136 -5.74 -9.50 35.85
CA ALA A 136 -6.35 -9.68 37.16
C ALA A 136 -5.56 -10.67 38.04
N THR A 137 -5.05 -11.78 37.46
CA THR A 137 -4.20 -12.74 38.19
C THR A 137 -2.84 -12.15 38.61
N ARG A 138 -2.41 -11.05 37.96
CA ARG A 138 -1.20 -10.29 38.34
C ARG A 138 -1.47 -9.15 39.32
N GLY A 139 -2.71 -9.02 39.79
CA GLY A 139 -3.07 -8.09 40.86
C GLY A 139 -3.48 -6.69 40.34
N LEU A 140 -3.69 -6.50 39.04
CA LEU A 140 -4.21 -5.24 38.55
C LEU A 140 -5.69 -5.08 38.94
N SER A 141 -6.08 -3.85 39.28
CA SER A 141 -7.48 -3.49 39.52
C SER A 141 -8.30 -3.48 38.23
N GLU A 142 -9.62 -3.54 38.35
CA GLU A 142 -10.51 -3.50 37.17
C GLU A 142 -10.34 -2.22 36.35
N ASP A 143 -10.08 -1.08 36.99
CA ASP A 143 -9.85 0.20 36.30
C ASP A 143 -8.52 0.20 35.50
N GLU A 144 -7.46 -0.36 36.07
CA GLU A 144 -6.17 -0.50 35.37
C GLU A 144 -6.29 -1.47 34.20
N VAL A 145 -7.01 -2.56 34.35
CA VAL A 145 -7.28 -3.51 33.28
C VAL A 145 -8.09 -2.87 32.17
N ALA A 146 -9.12 -2.08 32.50
CA ALA A 146 -9.94 -1.38 31.51
C ALA A 146 -9.13 -0.35 30.73
N ALA A 147 -8.20 0.37 31.40
CA ALA A 147 -7.29 1.31 30.75
C ALA A 147 -6.38 0.60 29.73
N VAL A 148 -5.74 -0.51 30.12
CA VAL A 148 -4.86 -1.31 29.23
C VAL A 148 -5.61 -1.86 28.01
N LEU A 149 -6.84 -2.35 28.21
CA LEU A 149 -7.65 -2.85 27.09
C LEU A 149 -8.04 -1.73 26.12
N SER A 150 -8.38 -0.55 26.65
CA SER A 150 -8.74 0.63 25.86
C SER A 150 -7.54 1.14 25.04
N GLU A 151 -6.35 1.22 25.61
CA GLU A 151 -5.13 1.58 24.91
C GLU A 151 -4.76 0.58 23.81
N GLY A 152 -5.04 -0.71 24.03
CA GLY A 152 -4.84 -1.77 23.06
C GLY A 152 -5.93 -1.88 21.98
N GLY A 153 -6.93 -0.97 21.96
CA GLY A 153 -8.03 -1.01 20.99
C GLY A 153 -8.96 -2.22 21.14
N LEU A 154 -8.91 -2.91 22.27
CA LEU A 154 -9.75 -4.07 22.54
C LEU A 154 -11.09 -3.62 23.18
N PRO A 155 -12.21 -4.26 22.82
CA PRO A 155 -13.50 -3.90 23.40
C PRO A 155 -13.48 -4.13 24.93
N PRO A 156 -14.13 -3.27 25.74
CA PRO A 156 -14.35 -3.56 27.15
C PRO A 156 -15.15 -4.86 27.22
N GLY A 157 -14.47 -5.94 27.64
CA GLY A 157 -15.12 -7.25 27.74
C GLY A 157 -16.37 -7.14 28.62
N ASP A 158 -17.47 -7.71 28.11
CA ASP A 158 -18.75 -7.79 28.80
C ASP A 158 -18.54 -8.25 30.25
N THR A 159 -18.97 -7.43 31.19
CA THR A 159 -19.11 -7.85 32.59
C THR A 159 -20.27 -8.82 32.59
N ALA A 160 -19.95 -10.13 32.63
CA ALA A 160 -20.96 -11.18 32.74
C ALA A 160 -22.02 -10.79 33.76
N GLU A 161 -23.24 -10.64 33.26
CA GLU A 161 -24.42 -10.67 34.11
C GLU A 161 -24.36 -11.93 34.99
N ARG A 162 -24.52 -11.70 36.29
CA ARG A 162 -24.70 -12.75 37.30
C ARG A 162 -26.10 -13.35 37.18
#